data_7e34cd58227df4b2641e780d763c2d52
#
_entry.id   7e34cd58227df4b2641e780d763c2d52
#
_cell.length_a   1.000
_cell.length_b   1.000
_cell.length_c   1.000
_cell.angle_alpha   90.00
_cell.angle_beta   90.00
_cell.angle_gamma   90.00
#
_symmetry.space_group_name_H-M   'P 1'
#
loop_
_entity.id
_entity.type
_entity.pdbx_description
1 polymer ?
#
loop_
_entity_poly.entity_id
_entity_poly.type
_entity_poly.pdbx_seq_one_letter_code
_entity_poly.pdbx_strand_id
1 'polypeptide(L)'
;MEFDGIVLGAGHNGLILQAYAGMAGLKVLCVERSARAGGGLVTEENPRLPGFRHNTHSFYHRALRQMPWYRDLNLEARGAVYIEPELNTAMILEDGETLEWWTDFDKTVDSFADWSARDAQQLQSWRQRFLPVVEQILIPESQSPPVPRE
;
A
#
# COMPACT_ATOMS: atom_id res chain seq x y z
N MET A 1 35.83 8.30 -3.77
CA MET A 1 34.55 8.38 -4.49
C MET A 1 33.70 9.36 -3.69
N GLU A 2 33.26 10.46 -4.32
CA GLU A 2 32.49 11.51 -3.65
C GLU A 2 30.99 11.28 -3.92
N PHE A 3 30.16 11.47 -2.91
CA PHE A 3 28.72 11.41 -3.00
C PHE A 3 28.09 12.75 -2.62
N ASP A 4 27.01 13.12 -3.29
CA ASP A 4 26.26 14.35 -3.00
C ASP A 4 25.37 14.19 -1.75
N GLY A 5 25.04 12.94 -1.38
CA GLY A 5 24.22 12.66 -0.22
C GLY A 5 24.27 11.21 0.23
N ILE A 6 23.76 10.97 1.43
CA ILE A 6 23.64 9.61 2.02
C ILE A 6 22.19 9.40 2.45
N VAL A 7 21.59 8.30 2.01
CA VAL A 7 20.28 7.83 2.47
C VAL A 7 20.50 6.69 3.47
N LEU A 8 20.00 6.85 4.67
CA LEU A 8 20.05 5.82 5.70
C LEU A 8 18.77 4.99 5.68
N GLY A 9 18.92 3.74 5.29
CA GLY A 9 17.83 2.78 5.16
C GLY A 9 17.31 2.63 3.72
N ALA A 10 17.27 1.38 3.24
CA ALA A 10 16.73 0.99 1.93
C ALA A 10 15.30 0.45 2.03
N GLY A 11 14.47 1.03 2.91
CA GLY A 11 13.03 0.84 2.87
C GLY A 11 12.39 1.60 1.71
N HIS A 12 11.09 1.42 1.48
CA HIS A 12 10.40 2.03 0.33
C HIS A 12 10.61 3.56 0.22
N ASN A 13 10.55 4.29 1.31
CA ASN A 13 10.78 5.76 1.29
C ASN A 13 12.21 6.12 0.88
N GLY A 14 13.22 5.41 1.44
CA GLY A 14 14.62 5.63 1.08
C GLY A 14 14.92 5.28 -0.37
N LEU A 15 14.32 4.20 -0.88
CA LEU A 15 14.47 3.79 -2.28
C LEU A 15 13.83 4.80 -3.25
N ILE A 16 12.64 5.31 -2.93
CA ILE A 16 11.97 6.33 -3.74
C ILE A 16 12.79 7.63 -3.75
N LEU A 17 13.26 8.09 -2.58
CA LEU A 17 14.12 9.27 -2.48
C LEU A 17 15.40 9.11 -3.30
N GLN A 18 16.06 7.96 -3.19
CA GLN A 18 17.26 7.66 -3.95
C GLN A 18 17.00 7.66 -5.46
N ALA A 19 15.86 7.09 -5.89
CA ALA A 19 15.48 7.09 -7.30
C ALA A 19 15.27 8.51 -7.84
N TYR A 20 14.55 9.38 -7.13
CA TYR A 20 14.38 10.77 -7.54
C TYR A 20 15.69 11.56 -7.51
N ALA A 21 16.53 11.35 -6.49
CA ALA A 21 17.85 11.97 -6.45
C ALA A 21 18.70 11.57 -7.66
N GLY A 22 18.68 10.27 -8.03
CA GLY A 22 19.36 9.79 -9.24
C GLY A 22 18.79 10.37 -10.52
N MET A 23 17.47 10.54 -10.64
CA MET A 23 16.84 11.22 -11.77
C MET A 23 17.26 12.70 -11.87
N ALA A 24 17.52 13.34 -10.74
CA ALA A 24 18.06 14.70 -10.67
C ALA A 24 19.57 14.78 -10.90
N GLY A 25 20.24 13.66 -11.21
CA GLY A 25 21.67 13.60 -11.49
C GLY A 25 22.57 13.54 -10.25
N LEU A 26 21.99 13.39 -9.05
CA LEU A 26 22.75 13.32 -7.81
C LEU A 26 23.31 11.90 -7.57
N LYS A 27 24.54 11.84 -7.09
CA LYS A 27 25.19 10.60 -6.65
C LYS A 27 24.87 10.36 -5.17
N VAL A 28 23.98 9.44 -4.90
CA VAL A 28 23.52 9.15 -3.53
C VAL A 28 23.99 7.77 -3.11
N LEU A 29 24.59 7.68 -1.91
CA LEU A 29 24.90 6.42 -1.25
C LEU A 29 23.71 6.02 -0.38
N CYS A 30 23.17 4.82 -0.63
CA CYS A 30 22.20 4.23 0.27
C CYS A 30 22.87 3.20 1.19
N VAL A 31 22.68 3.33 2.50
CA VAL A 31 23.22 2.45 3.51
C VAL A 31 22.07 1.72 4.19
N GLU A 32 22.07 0.40 4.12
CA GLU A 32 21.04 -0.46 4.71
C GLU A 32 21.68 -1.38 5.77
N ARG A 33 21.01 -1.51 6.91
CA ARG A 33 21.44 -2.35 8.02
C ARG A 33 21.23 -3.84 7.72
N SER A 34 20.14 -4.16 7.02
CA SER A 34 19.79 -5.53 6.69
C SER A 34 20.55 -6.02 5.46
N ALA A 35 20.63 -7.34 5.29
CA ALA A 35 21.20 -7.94 4.08
C ALA A 35 20.35 -7.72 2.83
N ARG A 36 19.13 -7.20 2.98
CA ARG A 36 18.16 -6.98 1.89
C ARG A 36 17.57 -5.59 1.96
N ALA A 37 17.41 -4.98 0.78
CA ALA A 37 16.63 -3.76 0.62
C ALA A 37 15.12 -4.07 0.60
N GLY A 38 14.28 -3.08 0.89
CA GLY A 38 12.82 -3.17 0.83
C GLY A 38 12.11 -2.77 2.13
N GLY A 39 12.77 -2.93 3.29
CA GLY A 39 12.15 -2.63 4.58
C GLY A 39 10.88 -3.43 4.80
N GLY A 40 9.75 -2.77 5.08
CA GLY A 40 8.45 -3.43 5.26
C GLY A 40 7.84 -4.05 3.99
N LEU A 41 8.43 -3.81 2.81
CA LEU A 41 7.99 -4.42 1.55
C LEU A 41 8.73 -5.72 1.21
N VAL A 42 9.62 -6.19 2.09
CA VAL A 42 10.40 -7.41 1.83
C VAL A 42 9.47 -8.61 1.77
N THR A 43 9.62 -9.40 0.71
CA THR A 43 9.05 -10.75 0.60
C THR A 43 10.14 -11.75 0.96
N GLU A 44 9.88 -12.58 1.95
CA GLU A 44 10.84 -13.57 2.44
C GLU A 44 10.40 -14.99 2.10
N GLU A 45 11.35 -15.81 1.74
CA GLU A 45 11.12 -17.25 1.60
C GLU A 45 11.13 -17.92 2.96
N ASN A 46 10.15 -18.80 3.21
CA ASN A 46 10.09 -19.54 4.45
C ASN A 46 11.27 -20.55 4.52
N PRO A 47 12.17 -20.43 5.48
CA PRO A 47 13.33 -21.31 5.55
C PRO A 47 12.99 -22.78 5.88
N ARG A 48 11.78 -23.02 6.41
CA ARG A 48 11.30 -24.39 6.71
C ARG A 48 10.50 -25.01 5.55
N LEU A 49 10.02 -24.18 4.62
CA LEU A 49 9.20 -24.59 3.49
C LEU A 49 9.71 -23.88 2.23
N PRO A 50 10.77 -24.38 1.58
CA PRO A 50 11.32 -23.79 0.36
C PRO A 50 10.26 -23.65 -0.73
N GLY A 51 10.28 -22.53 -1.46
CA GLY A 51 9.31 -22.20 -2.48
C GLY A 51 8.11 -21.38 -1.96
N PHE A 52 7.84 -21.40 -0.65
CA PHE A 52 6.80 -20.55 -0.06
C PHE A 52 7.36 -19.18 0.31
N ARG A 53 6.81 -18.15 -0.28
CA ARG A 53 7.20 -16.75 -0.07
C ARG A 53 6.12 -15.99 0.64
N HIS A 54 6.50 -15.19 1.62
CA HIS A 54 5.59 -14.41 2.45
C HIS A 54 6.00 -12.94 2.45
N ASN A 55 5.02 -12.08 2.29
CA ASN A 55 5.16 -10.68 2.62
C ASN A 55 4.90 -10.51 4.12
N THR A 56 5.92 -10.08 4.86
CA THR A 56 5.87 -10.10 6.32
C THR A 56 5.11 -8.92 6.94
N HIS A 57 4.98 -7.79 6.22
CA HIS A 57 4.39 -6.57 6.76
C HIS A 57 3.42 -5.86 5.82
N SER A 58 3.65 -5.90 4.52
CA SER A 58 2.95 -5.07 3.54
C SER A 58 2.24 -5.91 2.50
N PHE A 59 1.22 -6.64 2.91
CA PHE A 59 0.40 -7.47 2.03
C PHE A 59 -0.80 -6.72 1.44
N TYR A 60 -1.21 -5.60 2.03
CA TYR A 60 -2.33 -4.79 1.57
C TYR A 60 -1.89 -3.36 1.28
N HIS A 61 -1.85 -3.01 0.00
CA HIS A 61 -1.37 -1.70 -0.46
C HIS A 61 -2.56 -0.80 -0.81
N ARG A 62 -2.67 0.33 -0.11
CA ARG A 62 -3.69 1.34 -0.38
C ARG A 62 -3.13 2.42 -1.28
N ALA A 63 -3.87 2.79 -2.33
CA ALA A 63 -3.62 3.95 -3.18
C ALA A 63 -2.21 4.06 -3.79
N LEU A 64 -1.37 3.04 -3.75
CA LEU A 64 0.01 3.13 -4.26
C LEU A 64 0.08 3.47 -5.74
N ARG A 65 -0.82 2.92 -6.56
CA ARG A 65 -0.89 3.20 -8.00
C ARG A 65 -1.24 4.64 -8.32
N GLN A 66 -1.82 5.37 -7.36
CA GLN A 66 -2.19 6.78 -7.49
C GLN A 66 -1.04 7.72 -7.10
N MET A 67 -0.01 7.21 -6.44
CA MET A 67 1.13 8.01 -6.01
C MET A 67 1.97 8.47 -7.21
N PRO A 68 2.45 9.73 -7.21
CA PRO A 68 3.26 10.29 -8.31
C PRO A 68 4.45 9.41 -8.67
N TRP A 69 5.18 8.92 -7.68
CA TRP A 69 6.37 8.10 -7.88
C TRP A 69 6.08 6.75 -8.57
N TYR A 70 4.87 6.21 -8.47
CA TYR A 70 4.52 4.97 -9.16
C TYR A 70 4.59 5.16 -10.68
N ARG A 71 4.05 6.27 -11.17
CA ARG A 71 4.09 6.67 -12.57
C ARG A 71 5.47 7.18 -12.98
N ASP A 72 6.06 8.08 -12.19
CA ASP A 72 7.31 8.76 -12.53
C ASP A 72 8.49 7.79 -12.62
N LEU A 73 8.49 6.74 -11.78
CA LEU A 73 9.46 5.66 -11.83
C LEU A 73 9.08 4.54 -12.81
N ASN A 74 7.92 4.67 -13.47
CA ASN A 74 7.40 3.70 -14.44
C ASN A 74 7.39 2.25 -13.91
N LEU A 75 6.87 2.08 -12.69
CA LEU A 75 6.96 0.80 -11.98
C LEU A 75 6.20 -0.33 -12.69
N GLU A 76 5.09 -0.02 -13.34
CA GLU A 76 4.31 -1.00 -14.09
C GLU A 76 5.11 -1.60 -15.25
N ALA A 77 5.79 -0.77 -16.05
CA ALA A 77 6.67 -1.24 -17.12
C ALA A 77 7.92 -1.97 -16.60
N ARG A 78 8.26 -1.77 -15.33
CA ARG A 78 9.35 -2.49 -14.65
C ARG A 78 8.89 -3.80 -13.99
N GLY A 79 7.64 -4.20 -14.19
CA GLY A 79 7.10 -5.47 -13.74
C GLY A 79 6.39 -5.44 -12.39
N ALA A 80 6.06 -4.26 -11.85
CA ALA A 80 5.21 -4.18 -10.68
C ALA A 80 3.76 -4.47 -11.08
N VAL A 81 3.29 -5.67 -10.75
CA VAL A 81 1.92 -6.14 -11.01
C VAL A 81 1.15 -6.14 -9.71
N TYR A 82 0.02 -5.44 -9.68
CA TYR A 82 -0.92 -5.47 -8.55
C TYR A 82 -2.06 -6.43 -8.84
N ILE A 83 -2.33 -7.27 -7.87
CA ILE A 83 -3.49 -8.17 -7.87
C ILE A 83 -4.56 -7.51 -7.00
N GLU A 84 -5.74 -7.31 -7.55
CA GLU A 84 -6.93 -6.87 -6.82
C GLU A 84 -7.86 -8.09 -6.67
N PRO A 85 -7.84 -8.78 -5.52
CA PRO A 85 -8.70 -9.94 -5.32
C PRO A 85 -10.16 -9.49 -5.19
N GLU A 86 -11.11 -10.31 -5.64
CA GLU A 86 -12.53 -10.03 -5.48
C GLU A 86 -12.90 -9.95 -3.99
N LEU A 87 -12.46 -10.93 -3.21
CA LEU A 87 -12.55 -10.95 -1.75
C LEU A 87 -11.24 -10.42 -1.15
N ASN A 88 -11.30 -9.25 -0.55
CA ASN A 88 -10.12 -8.60 0.04
C ASN A 88 -9.72 -9.20 1.39
N THR A 89 -10.70 -9.43 2.24
CA THR A 89 -10.49 -9.92 3.61
C THR A 89 -11.74 -10.66 4.08
N ALA A 90 -11.54 -11.74 4.82
CA ALA A 90 -12.60 -12.43 5.53
C ALA A 90 -12.18 -12.66 6.99
N MET A 91 -13.11 -12.48 7.92
CA MET A 91 -12.99 -12.92 9.30
C MET A 91 -13.79 -14.21 9.44
N ILE A 92 -13.11 -15.28 9.85
CA ILE A 92 -13.72 -16.58 10.09
C ILE A 92 -14.01 -16.68 11.59
N LEU A 93 -15.25 -17.00 11.93
CA LEU A 93 -15.72 -17.14 13.29
C LEU A 93 -15.63 -18.59 13.77
N GLU A 94 -15.80 -18.82 15.07
CA GLU A 94 -15.64 -20.16 15.68
C GLU A 94 -16.66 -21.18 15.17
N ASP A 95 -17.85 -20.73 14.78
CA ASP A 95 -18.93 -21.55 14.21
C ASP A 95 -18.75 -21.84 12.70
N GLY A 96 -17.72 -21.26 12.08
CA GLY A 96 -17.42 -21.36 10.64
C GLY A 96 -18.12 -20.34 9.78
N GLU A 97 -18.95 -19.48 10.34
CA GLU A 97 -19.51 -18.32 9.63
C GLU A 97 -18.42 -17.31 9.28
N THR A 98 -18.66 -16.50 8.25
CA THR A 98 -17.69 -15.50 7.78
C THR A 98 -18.27 -14.10 7.70
N LEU A 99 -17.47 -13.12 8.04
CA LEU A 99 -17.74 -11.72 7.74
C LEU A 99 -16.73 -11.28 6.66
N GLU A 100 -17.24 -10.85 5.52
CA GLU A 100 -16.43 -10.68 4.32
C GLU A 100 -16.36 -9.22 3.87
N TRP A 101 -15.16 -8.82 3.43
CA TRP A 101 -14.92 -7.52 2.85
C TRP A 101 -14.48 -7.69 1.39
N TRP A 102 -15.37 -7.35 0.46
CA TRP A 102 -15.20 -7.50 -0.97
C TRP A 102 -14.68 -6.23 -1.64
N THR A 103 -14.07 -6.37 -2.80
CA THR A 103 -13.77 -5.23 -3.69
C THR A 103 -15.07 -4.58 -4.18
N ASP A 104 -16.08 -5.39 -4.49
CA ASP A 104 -17.44 -4.94 -4.68
C ASP A 104 -18.04 -4.56 -3.31
N PHE A 105 -18.31 -3.26 -3.16
CA PHE A 105 -18.82 -2.73 -1.90
C PHE A 105 -20.22 -3.22 -1.57
N ASP A 106 -21.06 -3.47 -2.57
CA ASP A 106 -22.43 -3.94 -2.31
C ASP A 106 -22.42 -5.37 -1.74
N LYS A 107 -21.53 -6.24 -2.24
CA LYS A 107 -21.27 -7.56 -1.62
C LYS A 107 -20.76 -7.44 -0.18
N THR A 108 -19.94 -6.44 0.11
CA THR A 108 -19.51 -6.16 1.49
C THR A 108 -20.71 -5.80 2.37
N VAL A 109 -21.57 -4.91 1.89
CA VAL A 109 -22.78 -4.50 2.62
C VAL A 109 -23.71 -5.70 2.87
N ASP A 110 -23.89 -6.55 1.87
CA ASP A 110 -24.71 -7.76 1.99
C ASP A 110 -24.15 -8.70 3.08
N SER A 111 -22.83 -8.94 3.07
CA SER A 111 -22.18 -9.74 4.12
C SER A 111 -22.35 -9.15 5.52
N PHE A 112 -22.30 -7.83 5.65
CA PHE A 112 -22.59 -7.17 6.93
C PHE A 112 -24.06 -7.26 7.32
N ALA A 113 -24.98 -7.26 6.35
CA ALA A 113 -26.41 -7.36 6.61
C ALA A 113 -26.82 -8.69 7.18
N ASP A 114 -26.13 -9.78 6.84
CA ASP A 114 -26.34 -11.12 7.42
C ASP A 114 -26.09 -11.13 8.95
N TRP A 115 -25.22 -10.23 9.43
CA TRP A 115 -24.90 -10.08 10.85
C TRP A 115 -25.70 -8.97 11.53
N SER A 116 -25.83 -7.84 10.87
CA SER A 116 -26.47 -6.65 11.41
C SER A 116 -26.96 -5.72 10.29
N ALA A 117 -28.24 -5.72 10.05
CA ALA A 117 -28.86 -4.79 9.11
C ALA A 117 -28.58 -3.31 9.47
N ARG A 118 -28.46 -3.00 10.76
CA ARG A 118 -28.10 -1.66 11.24
C ARG A 118 -26.69 -1.27 10.81
N ASP A 119 -25.73 -2.18 10.98
CA ASP A 119 -24.33 -1.89 10.68
C ASP A 119 -24.10 -1.82 9.15
N ALA A 120 -24.78 -2.66 8.39
CA ALA A 120 -24.81 -2.56 6.92
C ALA A 120 -25.31 -1.18 6.45
N GLN A 121 -26.42 -0.69 7.03
CA GLN A 121 -26.95 0.64 6.73
C GLN A 121 -25.98 1.76 7.16
N GLN A 122 -25.32 1.62 8.31
CA GLN A 122 -24.31 2.58 8.74
C GLN A 122 -23.09 2.59 7.82
N LEU A 123 -22.65 1.44 7.35
CA LEU A 123 -21.55 1.32 6.39
C LEU A 123 -21.86 2.03 5.07
N GLN A 124 -23.08 1.85 4.52
CA GLN A 124 -23.51 2.59 3.33
C GLN A 124 -23.53 4.10 3.56
N SER A 125 -24.11 4.54 4.68
CA SER A 125 -24.18 5.94 5.06
C SER A 125 -22.79 6.55 5.26
N TRP A 126 -21.87 5.79 5.87
CA TRP A 126 -20.47 6.20 6.03
C TRP A 126 -19.77 6.38 4.69
N ARG A 127 -19.92 5.42 3.76
CA ARG A 127 -19.34 5.53 2.42
C ARG A 127 -19.80 6.78 1.69
N GLN A 128 -21.11 7.06 1.69
CA GLN A 128 -21.67 8.23 1.01
C GLN A 128 -21.08 9.54 1.53
N ARG A 129 -20.81 9.63 2.84
CA ARG A 129 -20.23 10.83 3.44
C ARG A 129 -18.73 10.94 3.27
N PHE A 130 -18.04 9.81 3.32
CA PHE A 130 -16.58 9.80 3.37
C PHE A 130 -15.93 9.69 2.00
N LEU A 131 -16.56 9.05 1.03
CA LEU A 131 -16.01 8.91 -0.32
C LEU A 131 -15.66 10.26 -0.97
N PRO A 132 -16.51 11.31 -0.92
CA PRO A 132 -16.14 12.61 -1.45
C PRO A 132 -14.92 13.25 -0.75
N VAL A 133 -14.75 13.00 0.55
CA VAL A 133 -13.57 13.47 1.29
C VAL A 133 -12.30 12.77 0.80
N VAL A 134 -12.38 11.48 0.55
CA VAL A 134 -11.24 10.72 0.00
C VAL A 134 -10.88 11.23 -1.39
N GLU A 135 -11.85 11.37 -2.27
CA GLU A 135 -11.65 11.74 -3.68
C GLU A 135 -11.23 13.20 -3.86
N GLN A 136 -11.82 14.11 -3.10
CA GLN A 136 -11.65 15.55 -3.31
C GLN A 136 -10.56 16.17 -2.42
N ILE A 137 -10.19 15.51 -1.33
CA ILE A 137 -9.23 16.04 -0.37
C ILE A 137 -8.04 15.10 -0.21
N LEU A 138 -8.26 13.88 0.28
CA LEU A 138 -7.15 13.01 0.69
C LEU A 138 -6.26 12.56 -0.49
N ILE A 139 -6.86 12.21 -1.62
CA ILE A 139 -6.10 11.80 -2.82
C ILE A 139 -5.33 13.00 -3.39
N PRO A 140 -5.93 14.17 -3.66
CA PRO A 140 -5.18 15.33 -4.13
C PRO A 140 -4.07 15.79 -3.17
N GLU A 141 -4.33 15.80 -1.86
CA GLU A 141 -3.30 16.17 -0.87
C GLU A 141 -2.14 15.18 -0.85
N SER A 142 -2.41 13.88 -1.00
CA SER A 142 -1.37 12.86 -1.04
C SER A 142 -0.46 12.95 -2.29
N GLN A 143 -0.94 13.60 -3.34
CA GLN A 143 -0.21 13.80 -4.60
C GLN A 143 0.55 15.13 -4.65
N SER A 144 0.28 16.02 -3.71
CA SER A 144 0.89 17.34 -3.65
C SER A 144 2.07 17.35 -2.67
N PRO A 145 3.20 17.98 -3.00
CA PRO A 145 4.26 18.18 -2.01
C PRO A 145 3.74 19.06 -0.87
N PRO A 146 4.14 18.81 0.39
CA PRO A 146 3.75 19.65 1.49
C PRO A 146 4.27 21.08 1.27
N VAL A 147 3.37 22.05 1.40
CA VAL A 147 3.77 23.47 1.36
C VAL A 147 4.44 23.79 2.69
N PRO A 148 5.70 24.27 2.71
CA PRO A 148 6.34 24.72 3.94
C PRO A 148 5.47 25.81 4.59
N ARG A 149 5.18 25.65 5.89
CA ARG A 149 4.57 26.74 6.68
C ARG A 149 5.66 27.79 6.88
N GLU A 150 5.37 29.03 6.49
CA GLU A 150 6.21 30.19 6.78
C GLU A 150 6.31 30.42 8.30
#